data_fc90a84aa14c0ae790a3093819b656b2
#
_entry.id   fc90a84aa14c0ae790a3093819b656b2
#
_cell.length_a   1.000
_cell.length_b   1.000
_cell.length_c   1.000
_cell.angle_alpha   90.00
_cell.angle_beta   90.00
_cell.angle_gamma   90.00
#
_symmetry.space_group_name_H-M   'P 1'
#
loop_
_entity.id
_entity.type
_entity.pdbx_description
1 polymer ?
#
loop_
_entity_poly.entity_id
_entity_poly.type
_entity_poly.pdbx_seq_one_letter_code
_entity_poly.pdbx_strand_id
1 'polypeptide(L)'
;LQSGAPSQLDLFDYKPLLNKLNGTELPDSIRGGQRLTGMSSGQSSFPLAGSIFKFKQFGKSGAWMSELMPYTSKIVDDLCFIKSMHTDAINHDPAVTFLQTGSELPGRPSIGSWVSYGLGSDNKNLPEFVVLVTKDKFGQPLYSRLWGNGFLPSKHQGVQFRSGKNPVLYLDNPPGVTADLRKEQIDYLKKLEKINHRDIGDPEILSRMSQYEMAFRMQSSVPEVMDVSKEPDYIYDLYGKESRNPGTFAANCLLARKLIEKDVKFVQLYHQGWDQHGDLPNAIKVQCKDTDQPTAGLIKELKQRGLLEDTLVIWGGEFGRGSYSQGT
;
A
#
# COMPACT_ATOMS: atom_id res chain seq x y z
N LEU A 1 0.52 -1.85 -1.23
CA LEU A 1 -0.45 -2.94 -1.37
C LEU A 1 -1.17 -2.84 -2.71
N GLN A 2 -1.15 -3.93 -3.49
CA GLN A 2 -1.84 -4.10 -4.77
C GLN A 2 -3.16 -4.83 -4.50
N SER A 3 -4.24 -4.09 -4.25
CA SER A 3 -5.50 -4.66 -3.80
C SER A 3 -6.30 -5.30 -4.94
N GLY A 4 -6.71 -6.54 -4.76
CA GLY A 4 -7.55 -7.32 -5.69
C GLY A 4 -6.86 -8.54 -6.27
N ALA A 5 -5.83 -9.08 -5.65
CA ALA A 5 -5.15 -10.32 -6.06
C ALA A 5 -4.37 -10.22 -7.38
N PRO A 6 -3.22 -9.54 -7.43
CA PRO A 6 -2.32 -9.60 -8.58
C PRO A 6 -2.00 -11.04 -8.97
N SER A 7 -2.09 -11.36 -10.27
CA SER A 7 -1.79 -12.71 -10.74
C SER A 7 -0.29 -12.99 -10.70
N GLN A 8 0.18 -13.66 -9.65
CA GLN A 8 1.56 -14.09 -9.53
C GLN A 8 1.99 -14.99 -10.70
N LEU A 9 1.06 -15.78 -11.23
CA LEU A 9 1.29 -16.70 -12.35
C LEU A 9 1.58 -15.99 -13.67
N ASP A 10 1.11 -14.74 -13.81
CA ASP A 10 1.32 -13.90 -14.98
C ASP A 10 2.45 -12.88 -14.79
N LEU A 11 2.98 -12.70 -13.57
CA LEU A 11 3.95 -11.65 -13.25
C LEU A 11 5.37 -12.20 -12.97
N PHE A 12 5.53 -13.09 -11.99
CA PHE A 12 6.87 -13.51 -11.53
C PHE A 12 6.96 -14.98 -11.08
N ASP A 13 5.85 -15.71 -11.02
CA ASP A 13 5.84 -17.12 -10.62
C ASP A 13 5.59 -18.04 -11.81
N TYR A 14 6.59 -18.12 -12.71
CA TYR A 14 6.51 -18.90 -13.96
C TYR A 14 6.30 -20.39 -13.71
N LYS A 15 5.24 -20.97 -14.29
CA LYS A 15 4.83 -22.36 -14.16
C LYS A 15 4.76 -23.04 -15.55
N PRO A 16 5.89 -23.50 -16.12
CA PRO A 16 5.89 -24.08 -17.47
C PRO A 16 5.01 -25.32 -17.61
N LEU A 17 4.85 -26.12 -16.53
CA LEU A 17 3.97 -27.28 -16.54
C LEU A 17 2.49 -26.87 -16.64
N LEU A 18 2.11 -25.79 -15.95
CA LEU A 18 0.76 -25.26 -16.04
C LEU A 18 0.42 -24.82 -17.48
N ASN A 19 1.38 -24.20 -18.17
CA ASN A 19 1.21 -23.82 -19.57
C ASN A 19 1.03 -25.04 -20.48
N LYS A 20 1.73 -26.16 -20.22
CA LYS A 20 1.58 -27.42 -20.99
C LYS A 20 0.21 -28.08 -20.75
N LEU A 21 -0.34 -27.91 -19.55
CA LEU A 21 -1.62 -28.50 -19.13
C LEU A 21 -2.79 -27.53 -19.32
N ASN A 22 -2.57 -26.39 -19.94
CA ASN A 22 -3.60 -25.37 -20.14
C ASN A 22 -4.85 -25.97 -20.82
N GLY A 23 -6.03 -25.69 -20.25
CA GLY A 23 -7.32 -26.20 -20.71
C GLY A 23 -7.65 -27.66 -20.30
N THR A 24 -6.71 -28.38 -19.67
CA THR A 24 -7.05 -29.71 -19.09
C THR A 24 -7.68 -29.53 -17.71
N GLU A 25 -8.47 -30.52 -17.29
CA GLU A 25 -9.14 -30.51 -15.99
C GLU A 25 -8.13 -30.55 -14.84
N LEU A 26 -8.39 -29.78 -13.79
CA LEU A 26 -7.59 -29.79 -12.55
C LEU A 26 -7.73 -31.17 -11.88
N PRO A 27 -6.64 -31.95 -11.68
CA PRO A 27 -6.73 -33.26 -11.07
C PRO A 27 -7.33 -33.22 -9.66
N ASP A 28 -8.22 -34.17 -9.34
CA ASP A 28 -8.83 -34.29 -8.02
C ASP A 28 -7.77 -34.43 -6.90
N SER A 29 -6.63 -35.08 -7.19
CA SER A 29 -5.51 -35.20 -6.25
C SER A 29 -4.86 -33.88 -5.87
N ILE A 30 -4.98 -32.85 -6.73
CA ILE A 30 -4.49 -31.48 -6.48
C ILE A 30 -5.59 -30.63 -5.89
N ARG A 31 -6.82 -30.74 -6.45
CA ARG A 31 -7.98 -30.01 -5.95
C ARG A 31 -8.30 -30.39 -4.51
N GLY A 32 -8.31 -31.70 -4.20
CA GLY A 32 -8.53 -32.25 -2.85
C GLY A 32 -9.74 -31.63 -2.17
N GLY A 33 -9.59 -31.33 -0.87
CA GLY A 33 -10.60 -30.64 -0.08
C GLY A 33 -10.49 -29.11 -0.08
N GLN A 34 -9.89 -28.49 -1.11
CA GLN A 34 -9.75 -27.03 -1.15
C GLN A 34 -11.12 -26.33 -1.09
N ARG A 35 -11.21 -25.33 -0.21
CA ARG A 35 -12.36 -24.44 -0.13
C ARG A 35 -12.46 -23.61 -1.41
N LEU A 36 -13.58 -23.71 -2.09
CA LEU A 36 -13.85 -22.92 -3.29
C LEU A 36 -14.46 -21.57 -2.92
N THR A 37 -14.14 -20.55 -3.71
CA THR A 37 -14.81 -19.25 -3.60
C THR A 37 -16.25 -19.34 -4.08
N GLY A 38 -17.14 -18.43 -3.65
CA GLY A 38 -18.50 -18.35 -4.16
C GLY A 38 -18.57 -18.18 -5.67
N MET A 39 -17.53 -17.65 -6.29
CA MET A 39 -17.43 -17.41 -7.73
C MET A 39 -17.17 -18.68 -8.55
N SER A 40 -16.58 -19.71 -7.96
CA SER A 40 -16.20 -20.95 -8.64
C SER A 40 -16.90 -22.20 -8.06
N SER A 41 -17.58 -22.08 -6.91
CA SER A 41 -18.22 -23.23 -6.24
C SER A 41 -19.32 -23.90 -7.04
N GLY A 42 -19.95 -23.18 -7.98
CA GLY A 42 -20.96 -23.69 -8.88
C GLY A 42 -20.44 -24.27 -10.22
N GLN A 43 -19.13 -24.27 -10.46
CA GLN A 43 -18.54 -24.82 -11.69
C GLN A 43 -18.55 -26.34 -11.65
N SER A 44 -18.87 -26.95 -12.79
CA SER A 44 -18.78 -28.38 -12.99
C SER A 44 -17.40 -28.84 -13.48
N SER A 45 -16.56 -27.92 -13.94
CA SER A 45 -15.24 -28.14 -14.51
C SER A 45 -14.27 -27.07 -14.03
N PHE A 46 -13.00 -27.43 -13.85
CA PHE A 46 -11.93 -26.55 -13.38
C PHE A 46 -10.73 -26.61 -14.35
N PRO A 47 -10.88 -26.08 -15.57
CA PRO A 47 -9.82 -26.14 -16.56
C PRO A 47 -8.62 -25.32 -16.11
N LEU A 48 -7.45 -25.93 -16.16
CA LEU A 48 -6.19 -25.28 -15.81
C LEU A 48 -5.92 -24.08 -16.72
N ALA A 49 -5.46 -22.99 -16.13
CA ALA A 49 -5.17 -21.73 -16.81
C ALA A 49 -3.69 -21.40 -16.71
N GLY A 50 -2.94 -21.62 -17.79
CA GLY A 50 -1.55 -21.19 -17.93
C GLY A 50 -1.44 -19.73 -18.35
N SER A 51 -0.31 -19.12 -18.05
CA SER A 51 -0.04 -17.75 -18.50
C SER A 51 0.16 -17.68 -20.02
N ILE A 52 -0.47 -16.70 -20.65
CA ILE A 52 -0.26 -16.40 -22.08
C ILE A 52 0.93 -15.48 -22.34
N PHE A 53 1.52 -14.91 -21.28
CA PHE A 53 2.62 -13.98 -21.37
C PHE A 53 3.97 -14.69 -21.42
N LYS A 54 4.95 -14.05 -22.05
CA LYS A 54 6.31 -14.56 -22.14
C LYS A 54 7.10 -14.26 -20.88
N PHE A 55 7.87 -15.24 -20.45
CA PHE A 55 8.77 -15.13 -19.31
C PHE A 55 10.22 -15.27 -19.75
N LYS A 56 11.11 -14.54 -19.07
CA LYS A 56 12.57 -14.66 -19.19
C LYS A 56 13.20 -14.59 -17.81
N GLN A 57 14.41 -15.10 -17.70
CA GLN A 57 15.28 -14.91 -16.54
C GLN A 57 16.04 -13.60 -16.67
N PHE A 58 16.16 -12.88 -15.56
CA PHE A 58 16.86 -11.60 -15.49
C PHE A 58 17.81 -11.56 -14.30
N GLY A 59 18.78 -10.65 -14.37
CA GLY A 59 19.77 -10.41 -13.34
C GLY A 59 20.73 -11.58 -13.10
N LYS A 60 21.59 -11.43 -12.12
CA LYS A 60 22.51 -12.49 -11.65
C LYS A 60 21.74 -13.56 -10.87
N SER A 61 20.66 -13.19 -10.22
CA SER A 61 19.75 -14.09 -9.49
C SER A 61 19.02 -15.07 -10.40
N GLY A 62 18.92 -14.79 -11.70
CA GLY A 62 18.15 -15.61 -12.65
C GLY A 62 16.64 -15.60 -12.37
N ALA A 63 16.12 -14.55 -11.75
CA ALA A 63 14.71 -14.45 -11.42
C ALA A 63 13.82 -14.44 -12.67
N TRP A 64 12.75 -15.24 -12.67
CA TRP A 64 11.78 -15.25 -13.73
C TRP A 64 10.86 -14.03 -13.64
N MET A 65 10.76 -13.30 -14.75
CA MET A 65 9.85 -12.13 -14.87
C MET A 65 9.08 -12.20 -16.17
N SER A 66 7.83 -11.80 -16.12
CA SER A 66 6.95 -11.63 -17.27
C SER A 66 7.34 -10.42 -18.11
N GLU A 67 7.03 -10.47 -19.40
CA GLU A 67 7.12 -9.32 -20.32
C GLU A 67 6.27 -8.11 -19.88
N LEU A 68 5.33 -8.32 -18.96
CA LEU A 68 4.48 -7.27 -18.39
C LEU A 68 5.23 -6.33 -17.42
N MET A 69 6.42 -6.75 -16.94
CA MET A 69 7.19 -6.05 -15.90
C MET A 69 8.59 -5.64 -16.40
N PRO A 70 8.70 -4.86 -17.52
CA PRO A 70 9.97 -4.55 -18.16
C PRO A 70 10.90 -3.63 -17.35
N TYR A 71 10.37 -2.91 -16.36
CA TYR A 71 11.17 -2.05 -15.47
C TYR A 71 11.61 -2.79 -14.22
N THR A 72 10.71 -3.53 -13.57
CA THR A 72 11.03 -4.37 -12.40
C THR A 72 12.03 -5.47 -12.77
N SER A 73 11.96 -6.02 -13.99
CA SER A 73 12.94 -6.98 -14.49
C SER A 73 14.41 -6.48 -14.44
N LYS A 74 14.61 -5.16 -14.45
CA LYS A 74 15.96 -4.54 -14.40
C LYS A 74 16.53 -4.37 -13.00
N ILE A 75 15.73 -4.65 -11.97
CA ILE A 75 16.11 -4.51 -10.56
C ILE A 75 15.96 -5.81 -9.77
N VAL A 76 15.81 -6.96 -10.46
CA VAL A 76 15.52 -8.25 -9.80
C VAL A 76 16.60 -8.68 -8.81
N ASP A 77 17.83 -8.24 -8.98
CA ASP A 77 18.94 -8.52 -8.06
C ASP A 77 18.84 -7.74 -6.73
N ASP A 78 17.99 -6.71 -6.69
CA ASP A 78 17.67 -5.95 -5.49
C ASP A 78 16.37 -6.48 -4.82
N LEU A 79 15.75 -7.54 -5.35
CA LEU A 79 14.45 -8.05 -4.91
C LEU A 79 14.55 -9.46 -4.31
N CYS A 80 13.75 -9.72 -3.30
CA CYS A 80 13.49 -11.06 -2.77
C CYS A 80 12.06 -11.47 -3.13
N PHE A 81 11.89 -12.58 -3.87
CA PHE A 81 10.59 -13.11 -4.26
C PHE A 81 10.15 -14.21 -3.30
N ILE A 82 9.19 -13.93 -2.42
CA ILE A 82 8.61 -14.91 -1.51
C ILE A 82 7.38 -15.52 -2.17
N LYS A 83 7.53 -16.74 -2.74
CA LYS A 83 6.48 -17.43 -3.52
C LYS A 83 5.64 -18.40 -2.69
N SER A 84 5.95 -18.56 -1.41
CA SER A 84 5.30 -19.51 -0.50
C SER A 84 4.33 -18.87 0.48
N MET A 85 3.99 -17.59 0.30
CA MET A 85 2.99 -16.92 1.13
C MET A 85 1.61 -17.56 0.92
N HIS A 86 0.88 -17.73 2.02
CA HIS A 86 -0.41 -18.42 2.05
C HIS A 86 -1.39 -17.69 2.97
N THR A 87 -2.67 -17.75 2.63
CA THR A 87 -3.78 -17.31 3.49
C THR A 87 -4.97 -18.24 3.30
N ASP A 88 -5.75 -18.46 4.35
CA ASP A 88 -7.02 -19.22 4.29
C ASP A 88 -8.21 -18.35 3.86
N ALA A 89 -8.03 -17.04 3.84
CA ALA A 89 -9.06 -16.11 3.42
C ALA A 89 -9.35 -16.22 1.92
N ILE A 90 -10.61 -16.41 1.55
CA ILE A 90 -11.09 -16.55 0.16
C ILE A 90 -11.84 -15.33 -0.36
N ASN A 91 -12.04 -14.32 0.50
CA ASN A 91 -12.65 -13.04 0.16
C ASN A 91 -11.68 -11.89 0.47
N HIS A 92 -11.75 -10.82 -0.32
CA HIS A 92 -10.85 -9.69 -0.22
C HIS A 92 -10.89 -8.98 1.14
N ASP A 93 -12.09 -8.74 1.69
CA ASP A 93 -12.22 -7.99 2.93
C ASP A 93 -11.56 -8.68 4.15
N PRO A 94 -11.83 -9.96 4.46
CA PRO A 94 -11.08 -10.66 5.49
C PRO A 94 -9.60 -10.82 5.15
N ALA A 95 -9.25 -11.05 3.87
CA ALA A 95 -7.85 -11.22 3.45
C ALA A 95 -7.02 -9.94 3.65
N VAL A 96 -7.52 -8.78 3.21
CA VAL A 96 -6.81 -7.50 3.39
C VAL A 96 -6.77 -7.10 4.87
N THR A 97 -7.82 -7.42 5.62
CA THR A 97 -7.85 -7.20 7.08
C THR A 97 -6.79 -8.06 7.76
N PHE A 98 -6.69 -9.34 7.39
CA PHE A 98 -5.65 -10.25 7.89
C PHE A 98 -4.24 -9.76 7.55
N LEU A 99 -4.00 -9.39 6.29
CA LEU A 99 -2.70 -8.87 5.86
C LEU A 99 -2.28 -7.62 6.67
N GLN A 100 -3.24 -6.74 6.97
CA GLN A 100 -2.95 -5.50 7.69
C GLN A 100 -2.87 -5.65 9.21
N THR A 101 -3.53 -6.64 9.80
CA THR A 101 -3.73 -6.70 11.25
C THR A 101 -3.38 -8.04 11.90
N GLY A 102 -3.08 -9.07 11.11
CA GLY A 102 -2.89 -10.45 11.58
C GLY A 102 -4.19 -11.12 12.05
N SER A 103 -5.36 -10.58 11.67
CA SER A 103 -6.67 -11.18 11.98
C SER A 103 -7.65 -10.91 10.86
N GLU A 104 -8.46 -11.88 10.47
CA GLU A 104 -9.57 -11.69 9.52
C GLU A 104 -10.69 -10.81 10.08
N LEU A 105 -10.79 -10.74 11.42
CA LEU A 105 -11.76 -9.92 12.12
C LEU A 105 -11.21 -8.51 12.39
N PRO A 106 -11.98 -7.45 12.12
CA PRO A 106 -11.57 -6.08 12.41
C PRO A 106 -11.41 -5.81 13.91
N GLY A 107 -10.71 -4.72 14.26
CA GLY A 107 -10.53 -4.25 15.64
C GLY A 107 -9.11 -4.37 16.18
N ARG A 108 -8.21 -5.07 15.48
CA ARG A 108 -6.78 -5.10 15.84
C ARG A 108 -6.02 -3.94 15.19
N PRO A 109 -4.88 -3.51 15.80
CA PRO A 109 -4.03 -2.51 15.21
C PRO A 109 -3.46 -2.96 13.86
N SER A 110 -3.36 -2.05 12.92
CA SER A 110 -2.70 -2.29 11.65
C SER A 110 -1.17 -2.41 11.82
N ILE A 111 -0.51 -3.02 10.85
CA ILE A 111 0.96 -3.15 10.84
C ILE A 111 1.66 -1.80 11.00
N GLY A 112 1.19 -0.74 10.31
CA GLY A 112 1.74 0.61 10.47
C GLY A 112 1.52 1.18 11.86
N SER A 113 0.41 0.88 12.52
CA SER A 113 0.15 1.27 13.91
C SER A 113 1.08 0.57 14.88
N TRP A 114 1.38 -0.72 14.65
CA TRP A 114 2.38 -1.45 15.45
C TRP A 114 3.79 -0.92 15.26
N VAL A 115 4.17 -0.58 14.02
CA VAL A 115 5.48 0.03 13.71
C VAL A 115 5.60 1.38 14.41
N SER A 116 4.57 2.24 14.31
CA SER A 116 4.53 3.51 15.02
C SER A 116 4.62 3.33 16.54
N TYR A 117 3.88 2.39 17.12
CA TYR A 117 3.90 2.13 18.56
C TYR A 117 5.25 1.62 19.05
N GLY A 118 5.88 0.69 18.31
CA GLY A 118 7.11 0.04 18.73
C GLY A 118 8.37 0.84 18.47
N LEU A 119 8.42 1.59 17.37
CA LEU A 119 9.62 2.31 16.94
C LEU A 119 9.55 3.83 17.15
N GLY A 120 8.34 4.37 17.27
CA GLY A 120 8.14 5.84 17.36
C GLY A 120 8.57 6.56 16.10
N SER A 121 8.84 7.86 16.20
CA SER A 121 9.35 8.69 15.13
C SER A 121 10.39 9.70 15.59
N ASP A 122 11.39 9.89 14.76
CA ASP A 122 12.37 10.97 14.90
C ASP A 122 11.83 12.29 14.33
N ASN A 123 10.86 12.22 13.42
CA ASN A 123 10.16 13.37 12.86
C ASN A 123 9.02 13.83 13.78
N LYS A 124 9.07 15.10 14.17
CA LYS A 124 8.05 15.72 15.04
C LYS A 124 6.97 16.49 14.26
N ASN A 125 7.12 16.65 12.95
CA ASN A 125 6.30 17.54 12.13
C ASN A 125 5.38 16.82 11.15
N LEU A 126 5.58 15.50 10.97
CA LEU A 126 4.77 14.64 10.14
C LEU A 126 4.29 13.42 10.93
N PRO A 127 3.17 12.80 10.56
CA PRO A 127 2.72 11.55 11.17
C PRO A 127 3.75 10.44 10.98
N GLU A 128 3.86 9.56 11.96
CA GLU A 128 4.72 8.39 11.91
C GLU A 128 4.28 7.37 10.86
N PHE A 129 2.96 7.35 10.58
CA PHE A 129 2.31 6.47 9.63
C PHE A 129 1.45 7.27 8.64
N VAL A 130 1.87 7.29 7.39
CA VAL A 130 1.18 7.98 6.29
C VAL A 130 0.57 6.97 5.32
N VAL A 131 -0.65 7.24 4.87
CA VAL A 131 -1.37 6.41 3.90
C VAL A 131 -1.62 7.21 2.62
N LEU A 132 -1.26 6.60 1.48
CA LEU A 132 -1.49 7.12 0.14
C LEU A 132 -2.39 6.15 -0.63
N VAL A 133 -3.46 6.65 -1.23
CA VAL A 133 -4.38 5.85 -2.03
C VAL A 133 -4.36 6.36 -3.47
N THR A 134 -4.21 5.46 -4.44
CA THR A 134 -4.27 5.81 -5.85
C THR A 134 -5.69 6.25 -6.21
N LYS A 135 -5.82 7.44 -6.80
CA LYS A 135 -7.11 7.97 -7.25
C LYS A 135 -7.62 7.23 -8.48
N ASP A 136 -8.93 7.34 -8.72
CA ASP A 136 -9.60 6.84 -9.93
C ASP A 136 -9.34 5.35 -10.21
N LYS A 137 -9.05 4.58 -9.15
CA LYS A 137 -8.98 3.13 -9.17
C LYS A 137 -10.12 2.56 -8.33
N PHE A 138 -10.77 1.56 -8.90
CA PHE A 138 -11.93 0.91 -8.31
C PHE A 138 -11.65 -0.57 -8.14
N GLY A 139 -12.40 -1.21 -7.30
CA GLY A 139 -12.24 -2.62 -6.96
C GLY A 139 -12.64 -2.86 -5.52
N GLN A 140 -11.85 -3.62 -4.79
CA GLN A 140 -12.17 -3.95 -3.41
C GLN A 140 -12.15 -2.71 -2.51
N PRO A 141 -13.16 -2.55 -1.63
CA PRO A 141 -13.26 -1.37 -0.78
C PRO A 141 -12.06 -1.23 0.15
N LEU A 142 -11.56 0.00 0.28
CA LEU A 142 -10.54 0.37 1.26
C LEU A 142 -11.21 1.13 2.39
N TYR A 143 -11.17 0.59 3.58
CA TYR A 143 -11.76 1.18 4.78
C TYR A 143 -10.66 1.74 5.69
N SER A 144 -10.96 2.84 6.39
CA SER A 144 -10.02 3.47 7.33
C SER A 144 -9.53 2.51 8.45
N ARG A 145 -10.29 1.47 8.76
CA ARG A 145 -9.86 0.44 9.71
C ARG A 145 -8.59 -0.31 9.28
N LEU A 146 -8.27 -0.33 7.97
CA LEU A 146 -7.07 -0.98 7.45
C LEU A 146 -5.77 -0.26 7.84
N TRP A 147 -5.88 1.00 8.29
CA TRP A 147 -4.77 1.77 8.87
C TRP A 147 -5.12 2.34 10.25
N GLY A 148 -6.10 1.72 10.91
CA GLY A 148 -6.54 2.09 12.24
C GLY A 148 -5.60 1.61 13.34
N ASN A 149 -5.67 2.30 14.47
CA ASN A 149 -4.89 1.98 15.66
C ASN A 149 -5.44 0.77 16.47
N GLY A 150 -6.65 0.27 16.16
CA GLY A 150 -7.29 -0.80 16.94
C GLY A 150 -7.39 -0.43 18.43
N PHE A 151 -6.78 -1.23 19.29
CA PHE A 151 -6.74 -0.99 20.74
C PHE A 151 -5.51 -0.19 21.21
N LEU A 152 -4.60 0.20 20.29
CA LEU A 152 -3.49 1.10 20.64
C LEU A 152 -3.99 2.54 20.77
N PRO A 153 -3.25 3.43 21.46
CA PRO A 153 -3.58 4.86 21.51
C PRO A 153 -3.77 5.46 20.11
N SER A 154 -4.76 6.33 19.98
CA SER A 154 -5.20 6.89 18.68
C SER A 154 -4.11 7.66 17.91
N LYS A 155 -3.06 8.13 18.59
CA LYS A 155 -1.90 8.80 17.97
C LYS A 155 -1.12 7.90 16.99
N HIS A 156 -1.29 6.58 17.07
CA HIS A 156 -0.58 5.61 16.23
C HIS A 156 -1.35 5.18 14.99
N GLN A 157 -2.56 5.73 14.75
CA GLN A 157 -3.29 5.44 13.51
C GLN A 157 -2.66 6.11 12.30
N GLY A 158 -2.85 5.50 11.12
CA GLY A 158 -2.40 6.06 9.86
C GLY A 158 -3.18 7.32 9.47
N VAL A 159 -2.47 8.30 8.93
CA VAL A 159 -3.06 9.54 8.41
C VAL A 159 -3.04 9.49 6.89
N GLN A 160 -4.23 9.53 6.29
CA GLN A 160 -4.35 9.52 4.84
C GLN A 160 -4.00 10.91 4.27
N PHE A 161 -2.97 10.93 3.41
CA PHE A 161 -2.66 12.09 2.58
C PHE A 161 -3.35 11.92 1.23
N ARG A 162 -4.14 12.91 0.84
CA ARG A 162 -4.94 12.93 -0.38
C ARG A 162 -4.25 13.75 -1.45
N SER A 163 -4.47 13.39 -2.69
CA SER A 163 -4.11 14.26 -3.82
C SER A 163 -5.03 15.48 -3.87
N GLY A 164 -4.49 16.64 -4.25
CA GLY A 164 -5.24 17.88 -4.40
C GLY A 164 -4.88 18.96 -3.38
N LYS A 165 -5.72 20.02 -3.32
CA LYS A 165 -5.44 21.22 -2.53
C LYS A 165 -5.41 20.97 -1.01
N ASN A 166 -6.19 19.99 -0.53
CA ASN A 166 -6.31 19.67 0.89
C ASN A 166 -5.79 18.25 1.15
N PRO A 167 -4.47 18.04 1.23
CA PRO A 167 -3.88 16.71 1.44
C PRO A 167 -4.37 16.03 2.71
N VAL A 168 -4.58 16.79 3.77
CA VAL A 168 -5.19 16.34 5.02
C VAL A 168 -6.41 17.20 5.29
N LEU A 169 -7.54 16.54 5.61
CA LEU A 169 -8.80 17.25 5.87
C LEU A 169 -8.70 18.06 7.17
N TYR A 170 -9.31 19.24 7.15
CA TYR A 170 -9.42 20.15 8.31
C TYR A 170 -8.06 20.59 8.87
N LEU A 171 -7.02 20.57 8.04
CA LEU A 171 -5.69 21.01 8.45
C LEU A 171 -5.59 22.53 8.54
N ASP A 172 -6.24 23.22 7.61
CA ASP A 172 -6.21 24.68 7.55
C ASP A 172 -6.99 25.33 8.70
N ASN A 173 -6.56 26.51 9.10
CA ASN A 173 -7.27 27.30 10.09
C ASN A 173 -8.62 27.78 9.51
N PRO A 174 -9.68 27.84 10.32
CA PRO A 174 -10.92 28.48 9.93
C PRO A 174 -10.71 29.97 9.56
N PRO A 175 -11.56 30.56 8.71
CA PRO A 175 -11.48 31.98 8.40
C PRO A 175 -11.43 32.85 9.67
N GLY A 176 -10.51 33.80 9.72
CA GLY A 176 -10.31 34.70 10.85
C GLY A 176 -9.42 34.16 11.99
N VAL A 177 -8.96 32.90 11.90
CA VAL A 177 -8.02 32.32 12.87
C VAL A 177 -6.61 32.37 12.30
N THR A 178 -5.75 33.21 12.90
CA THR A 178 -4.32 33.27 12.56
C THR A 178 -3.56 32.10 13.16
N ALA A 179 -2.33 31.84 12.66
CA ALA A 179 -1.46 30.79 13.21
C ALA A 179 -1.15 31.02 14.70
N ASP A 180 -0.91 32.28 15.10
CA ASP A 180 -0.65 32.64 16.50
C ASP A 180 -1.86 32.38 17.39
N LEU A 181 -3.04 32.81 16.96
CA LEU A 181 -4.29 32.56 17.68
C LEU A 181 -4.55 31.04 17.80
N ARG A 182 -4.27 30.27 16.71
CA ARG A 182 -4.41 28.82 16.75
C ARG A 182 -3.47 28.17 17.74
N LYS A 183 -2.22 28.64 17.79
CA LYS A 183 -1.23 28.17 18.77
C LYS A 183 -1.69 28.45 20.20
N GLU A 184 -2.16 29.66 20.48
CA GLU A 184 -2.72 30.02 21.80
C GLU A 184 -3.89 29.12 22.19
N GLN A 185 -4.82 28.86 21.25
CA GLN A 185 -5.94 27.95 21.48
C GLN A 185 -5.47 26.54 21.88
N ILE A 186 -4.47 26.01 21.17
CA ILE A 186 -3.89 24.69 21.48
C ILE A 186 -3.23 24.70 22.85
N ASP A 187 -2.49 25.76 23.20
CA ASP A 187 -1.83 25.88 24.50
C ASP A 187 -2.87 25.97 25.65
N TYR A 188 -4.00 26.62 25.44
CA TYR A 188 -5.13 26.60 26.40
C TYR A 188 -5.77 25.23 26.52
N LEU A 189 -6.08 24.58 25.39
CA LEU A 189 -6.62 23.21 25.39
C LEU A 189 -5.70 22.25 26.15
N LYS A 190 -4.38 22.36 25.96
CA LYS A 190 -3.41 21.53 26.68
C LYS A 190 -3.49 21.72 28.19
N LYS A 191 -3.68 22.97 28.66
CA LYS A 191 -3.84 23.23 30.10
C LYS A 191 -5.11 22.60 30.65
N LEU A 192 -6.22 22.71 29.92
CA LEU A 192 -7.51 22.09 30.29
C LEU A 192 -7.42 20.55 30.31
N GLU A 193 -6.85 19.97 29.25
CA GLU A 193 -6.73 18.52 29.14
C GLU A 193 -5.77 17.93 30.19
N LYS A 194 -4.74 18.67 30.62
CA LYS A 194 -3.91 18.25 31.77
C LYS A 194 -4.69 18.17 33.06
N ILE A 195 -5.64 19.10 33.28
CA ILE A 195 -6.53 19.06 34.45
C ILE A 195 -7.44 17.84 34.33
N ASN A 196 -8.08 17.64 33.18
CA ASN A 196 -8.95 16.50 32.93
C ASN A 196 -8.20 15.15 33.12
N HIS A 197 -6.98 15.06 32.59
CA HIS A 197 -6.18 13.85 32.75
C HIS A 197 -5.85 13.58 34.22
N ARG A 198 -5.50 14.61 35.00
CA ARG A 198 -5.26 14.46 36.44
C ARG A 198 -6.49 13.97 37.17
N ASP A 199 -7.69 14.45 36.80
CA ASP A 199 -8.93 14.20 37.52
C ASP A 199 -9.60 12.88 37.07
N ILE A 200 -9.44 12.49 35.77
CA ILE A 200 -10.07 11.30 35.17
C ILE A 200 -9.10 10.13 35.02
N GLY A 201 -7.81 10.41 34.73
CA GLY A 201 -6.74 9.40 34.55
C GLY A 201 -6.78 8.69 33.21
N ASP A 202 -7.62 9.12 32.25
CA ASP A 202 -7.70 8.49 30.92
C ASP A 202 -6.46 8.84 30.06
N PRO A 203 -5.62 7.85 29.65
CA PRO A 203 -4.41 8.08 28.86
C PRO A 203 -4.73 8.59 27.45
N GLU A 204 -5.94 8.39 26.91
CA GLU A 204 -6.34 8.89 25.60
C GLU A 204 -6.40 10.42 25.55
N ILE A 205 -6.58 11.09 26.68
CA ILE A 205 -6.48 12.55 26.80
C ILE A 205 -5.12 13.03 26.35
N LEU A 206 -4.04 12.37 26.78
CA LEU A 206 -2.66 12.70 26.37
C LEU A 206 -2.43 12.44 24.87
N SER A 207 -3.02 11.38 24.33
CA SER A 207 -2.97 11.07 22.90
C SER A 207 -3.62 12.17 22.07
N ARG A 208 -4.81 12.64 22.44
CA ARG A 208 -5.51 13.76 21.79
C ARG A 208 -4.71 15.06 21.82
N MET A 209 -4.08 15.37 22.94
CA MET A 209 -3.19 16.56 23.04
C MET A 209 -2.05 16.48 22.03
N SER A 210 -1.39 15.33 21.92
CA SER A 210 -0.31 15.11 20.96
C SER A 210 -0.80 15.23 19.52
N GLN A 211 -2.02 14.77 19.21
CA GLN A 211 -2.63 14.91 17.90
C GLN A 211 -2.93 16.38 17.53
N TYR A 212 -3.42 17.19 18.46
CA TYR A 212 -3.65 18.64 18.21
C TYR A 212 -2.34 19.36 17.88
N GLU A 213 -1.28 19.06 18.60
CA GLU A 213 0.04 19.62 18.33
C GLU A 213 0.60 19.16 16.98
N MET A 214 0.44 17.86 16.66
CA MET A 214 0.86 17.32 15.38
C MET A 214 0.09 18.00 14.24
N ALA A 215 -1.24 18.09 14.33
CA ALA A 215 -2.07 18.74 13.32
C ALA A 215 -1.62 20.21 13.08
N PHE A 216 -1.27 20.94 14.13
CA PHE A 216 -0.77 22.30 13.99
C PHE A 216 0.57 22.37 13.25
N ARG A 217 1.52 21.49 13.58
CA ARG A 217 2.82 21.44 12.89
C ARG A 217 2.67 20.99 11.43
N MET A 218 1.72 20.11 11.14
CA MET A 218 1.41 19.63 9.79
C MET A 218 0.91 20.73 8.85
N GLN A 219 0.38 21.85 9.36
CA GLN A 219 -0.08 22.98 8.53
C GLN A 219 1.02 23.52 7.59
N SER A 220 2.29 23.48 8.03
CA SER A 220 3.43 23.86 7.20
C SER A 220 4.14 22.69 6.55
N SER A 221 4.32 21.59 7.28
CA SER A 221 5.14 20.45 6.81
C SER A 221 4.45 19.61 5.73
N VAL A 222 3.12 19.48 5.76
CA VAL A 222 2.39 18.72 4.74
C VAL A 222 2.44 19.40 3.38
N PRO A 223 2.13 20.69 3.22
CA PRO A 223 2.31 21.38 1.93
C PRO A 223 3.73 21.27 1.38
N GLU A 224 4.75 21.39 2.24
CA GLU A 224 6.16 21.27 1.84
C GLU A 224 6.50 19.89 1.29
N VAL A 225 6.11 18.81 1.97
CA VAL A 225 6.42 17.44 1.51
C VAL A 225 5.61 17.05 0.30
N MET A 226 4.38 17.54 0.18
CA MET A 226 3.49 17.26 -0.95
C MET A 226 3.85 18.02 -2.23
N ASP A 227 4.62 19.11 -2.12
CA ASP A 227 5.09 19.86 -3.28
C ASP A 227 6.21 19.13 -4.00
N VAL A 228 5.89 18.51 -5.11
CA VAL A 228 6.84 17.84 -6.02
C VAL A 228 7.30 18.73 -7.17
N SER A 229 6.83 19.99 -7.26
CA SER A 229 7.08 20.87 -8.42
C SER A 229 8.57 21.21 -8.62
N LYS A 230 9.37 21.08 -7.58
CA LYS A 230 10.82 21.33 -7.59
C LYS A 230 11.66 20.12 -7.95
N GLU A 231 11.03 18.97 -8.16
CA GLU A 231 11.77 17.78 -8.58
C GLU A 231 12.28 17.96 -10.02
N PRO A 232 13.52 17.59 -10.32
CA PRO A 232 14.08 17.72 -11.65
C PRO A 232 13.43 16.70 -12.63
N ASP A 233 13.45 17.02 -13.93
CA ASP A 233 12.80 16.21 -14.97
C ASP A 233 13.23 14.75 -14.97
N TYR A 234 14.51 14.45 -14.72
CA TYR A 234 15.00 13.08 -14.70
C TYR A 234 14.35 12.22 -13.59
N ILE A 235 13.87 12.82 -12.50
CA ILE A 235 13.13 12.11 -11.46
C ILE A 235 11.75 11.71 -12.00
N TYR A 236 11.05 12.63 -12.66
CA TYR A 236 9.78 12.28 -13.30
C TYR A 236 9.94 11.20 -14.37
N ASP A 237 11.02 11.24 -15.15
CA ASP A 237 11.33 10.20 -16.14
C ASP A 237 11.59 8.84 -15.48
N LEU A 238 12.21 8.84 -14.31
CA LEU A 238 12.48 7.62 -13.55
C LEU A 238 11.19 6.92 -13.09
N TYR A 239 10.23 7.69 -12.54
CA TYR A 239 8.94 7.18 -12.09
C TYR A 239 7.90 7.02 -13.21
N GLY A 240 8.16 7.59 -14.37
CA GLY A 240 7.25 7.68 -15.51
C GLY A 240 6.42 8.96 -15.49
N LYS A 241 5.96 9.36 -16.68
CA LYS A 241 5.27 10.63 -16.90
C LYS A 241 4.05 10.87 -16.01
N GLU A 242 3.37 9.81 -15.58
CA GLU A 242 2.22 9.89 -14.70
C GLU A 242 2.59 10.36 -13.27
N SER A 243 3.86 10.38 -12.92
CA SER A 243 4.33 10.93 -11.64
C SER A 243 4.11 12.45 -11.50
N ARG A 244 3.88 13.15 -12.62
CA ARG A 244 3.46 14.57 -12.62
C ARG A 244 1.98 14.76 -12.28
N ASN A 245 1.18 13.70 -12.32
CA ASN A 245 -0.26 13.75 -12.10
C ASN A 245 -0.58 13.36 -10.65
N PRO A 246 -0.98 14.30 -9.78
CA PRO A 246 -1.23 14.02 -8.38
C PRO A 246 -2.26 12.90 -8.17
N GLY A 247 -1.95 11.98 -7.27
CA GLY A 247 -2.83 10.86 -6.91
C GLY A 247 -2.70 9.62 -7.80
N THR A 248 -1.90 9.63 -8.85
CA THR A 248 -1.52 8.41 -9.58
C THR A 248 -0.60 7.54 -8.72
N PHE A 249 -0.47 6.26 -9.04
CA PHE A 249 0.47 5.39 -8.33
C PHE A 249 1.92 5.90 -8.45
N ALA A 250 2.28 6.42 -9.63
CA ALA A 250 3.60 6.99 -9.88
C ALA A 250 3.88 8.22 -9.00
N ALA A 251 2.91 9.14 -8.89
CA ALA A 251 3.03 10.30 -7.99
C ALA A 251 3.11 9.87 -6.52
N ASN A 252 2.34 8.85 -6.13
CA ASN A 252 2.37 8.31 -4.78
C ASN A 252 3.72 7.63 -4.44
N CYS A 253 4.35 6.93 -5.40
CA CYS A 253 5.71 6.39 -5.21
C CYS A 253 6.75 7.50 -5.02
N LEU A 254 6.66 8.58 -5.80
CA LEU A 254 7.52 9.76 -5.63
C LEU A 254 7.31 10.42 -4.25
N LEU A 255 6.05 10.57 -3.82
CA LEU A 255 5.72 11.08 -2.49
C LEU A 255 6.23 10.16 -1.37
N ALA A 256 6.13 8.83 -1.55
CA ALA A 256 6.66 7.88 -0.57
C ALA A 256 8.17 8.10 -0.34
N ARG A 257 8.96 8.28 -1.41
CA ARG A 257 10.38 8.60 -1.28
C ARG A 257 10.58 9.90 -0.48
N LYS A 258 9.82 10.97 -0.79
CA LYS A 258 9.91 12.25 -0.05
C LYS A 258 9.55 12.12 1.43
N LEU A 259 8.55 11.29 1.75
CA LEU A 259 8.15 11.01 3.13
C LEU A 259 9.25 10.25 3.89
N ILE A 260 9.89 9.27 3.24
CA ILE A 260 11.03 8.55 3.82
C ILE A 260 12.21 9.49 4.07
N GLU A 261 12.53 10.42 3.14
CA GLU A 261 13.56 11.44 3.34
C GLU A 261 13.28 12.40 4.53
N LYS A 262 12.01 12.45 4.96
CA LYS A 262 11.58 13.23 6.13
C LYS A 262 11.36 12.34 7.37
N ASP A 263 11.95 11.16 7.41
CA ASP A 263 11.90 10.20 8.52
C ASP A 263 10.50 9.72 8.91
N VAL A 264 9.56 9.66 7.95
CA VAL A 264 8.27 9.00 8.17
C VAL A 264 8.51 7.49 8.26
N LYS A 265 8.16 6.89 9.40
CA LYS A 265 8.50 5.48 9.70
C LYS A 265 7.76 4.45 8.87
N PHE A 266 6.50 4.72 8.50
CA PHE A 266 5.70 3.79 7.73
C PHE A 266 4.88 4.53 6.68
N VAL A 267 5.06 4.17 5.41
CA VAL A 267 4.30 4.72 4.28
C VAL A 267 3.56 3.58 3.60
N GLN A 268 2.22 3.62 3.64
CA GLN A 268 1.36 2.62 3.04
C GLN A 268 0.74 3.14 1.75
N LEU A 269 1.11 2.53 0.60
CA LEU A 269 0.47 2.81 -0.68
C LEU A 269 -0.60 1.77 -0.98
N TYR A 270 -1.81 2.21 -1.32
CA TYR A 270 -2.89 1.37 -1.81
C TYR A 270 -3.16 1.64 -3.29
N HIS A 271 -3.12 0.56 -4.09
CA HIS A 271 -3.49 0.59 -5.50
C HIS A 271 -4.52 -0.51 -5.78
N GLN A 272 -5.74 -0.10 -6.14
CA GLN A 272 -6.86 -1.00 -6.45
C GLN A 272 -6.89 -1.39 -7.92
N GLY A 273 -7.73 -2.36 -8.27
CA GLY A 273 -8.00 -2.74 -9.65
C GLY A 273 -7.34 -4.03 -10.10
N TRP A 274 -6.82 -4.84 -9.19
CA TRP A 274 -6.24 -6.15 -9.50
C TRP A 274 -7.24 -7.31 -9.42
N ASP A 275 -8.50 -7.03 -9.08
CA ASP A 275 -9.57 -8.03 -9.00
C ASP A 275 -10.27 -8.23 -10.36
N GLN A 276 -9.52 -8.77 -11.32
CA GLN A 276 -10.06 -9.06 -12.64
C GLN A 276 -10.73 -10.44 -12.67
N HIS A 277 -12.04 -10.48 -12.93
CA HIS A 277 -12.85 -11.68 -13.10
C HIS A 277 -13.21 -11.95 -14.56
N GLY A 278 -13.01 -11.00 -15.43
CA GLY A 278 -13.15 -11.10 -16.88
C GLY A 278 -12.01 -10.37 -17.57
N ASP A 279 -11.63 -10.85 -18.76
CA ASP A 279 -10.60 -10.24 -19.61
C ASP A 279 -9.28 -9.93 -18.85
N LEU A 280 -8.86 -10.83 -17.96
CA LEU A 280 -7.59 -10.70 -17.22
C LEU A 280 -6.41 -10.32 -18.16
N PRO A 281 -6.25 -10.93 -19.35
CA PRO A 281 -5.12 -10.61 -20.21
C PRO A 281 -4.97 -9.16 -20.63
N ASN A 282 -6.07 -8.42 -20.78
CA ASN A 282 -6.01 -7.00 -21.11
C ASN A 282 -5.98 -6.12 -19.85
N ALA A 283 -6.77 -6.47 -18.86
CA ALA A 283 -6.87 -5.70 -17.62
C ALA A 283 -5.56 -5.70 -16.82
N ILE A 284 -4.83 -6.83 -16.76
CA ILE A 284 -3.53 -6.92 -16.08
C ILE A 284 -2.46 -6.01 -16.72
N LYS A 285 -2.49 -5.85 -18.06
CA LYS A 285 -1.57 -4.93 -18.77
C LYS A 285 -1.73 -3.49 -18.29
N VAL A 286 -2.97 -3.07 -18.03
CA VAL A 286 -3.25 -1.72 -17.51
C VAL A 286 -2.63 -1.55 -16.12
N GLN A 287 -2.83 -2.52 -15.24
CA GLN A 287 -2.27 -2.46 -13.88
C GLN A 287 -0.73 -2.49 -13.88
N CYS A 288 -0.14 -3.33 -14.72
CA CYS A 288 1.32 -3.39 -14.87
C CYS A 288 1.88 -2.07 -15.41
N LYS A 289 1.21 -1.46 -16.40
CA LYS A 289 1.62 -0.15 -16.92
C LYS A 289 1.61 0.94 -15.86
N ASP A 290 0.65 0.90 -14.95
CA ASP A 290 0.53 1.89 -13.88
C ASP A 290 1.58 1.70 -12.78
N THR A 291 2.00 0.44 -12.53
CA THR A 291 2.75 0.10 -11.31
C THR A 291 4.21 -0.32 -11.54
N ASP A 292 4.57 -0.86 -12.70
CA ASP A 292 5.89 -1.44 -12.95
C ASP A 292 7.01 -0.39 -12.91
N GLN A 293 6.91 0.65 -13.76
CA GLN A 293 7.94 1.69 -13.82
C GLN A 293 8.08 2.45 -12.50
N PRO A 294 6.99 2.91 -11.83
CA PRO A 294 7.11 3.62 -10.58
C PRO A 294 7.70 2.77 -9.44
N THR A 295 7.37 1.48 -9.37
CA THR A 295 7.95 0.56 -8.39
C THR A 295 9.46 0.45 -8.59
N ALA A 296 9.90 0.22 -9.84
CA ALA A 296 11.33 0.16 -10.15
C ALA A 296 12.03 1.51 -9.92
N GLY A 297 11.35 2.62 -10.21
CA GLY A 297 11.82 3.97 -9.97
C GLY A 297 12.08 4.23 -8.50
N LEU A 298 11.13 3.86 -7.63
CA LEU A 298 11.25 3.99 -6.19
C LEU A 298 12.48 3.25 -5.64
N ILE A 299 12.64 1.97 -5.99
CA ILE A 299 13.79 1.16 -5.53
C ILE A 299 15.11 1.78 -6.00
N LYS A 300 15.18 2.18 -7.27
CA LYS A 300 16.40 2.81 -7.82
C LYS A 300 16.74 4.12 -7.12
N GLU A 301 15.76 4.98 -6.90
CA GLU A 301 16.01 6.27 -6.27
C GLU A 301 16.38 6.12 -4.80
N LEU A 302 15.72 5.24 -4.04
CA LEU A 302 16.10 4.91 -2.67
C LEU A 302 17.56 4.41 -2.62
N LYS A 303 17.95 3.54 -3.56
CA LYS A 303 19.33 3.04 -3.65
C LYS A 303 20.33 4.16 -3.99
N GLN A 304 20.02 5.02 -4.96
CA GLN A 304 20.87 6.13 -5.37
C GLN A 304 21.09 7.16 -4.25
N ARG A 305 20.10 7.33 -3.37
CA ARG A 305 20.15 8.24 -2.24
C ARG A 305 20.74 7.60 -0.96
N GLY A 306 21.11 6.32 -1.01
CA GLY A 306 21.59 5.58 0.17
C GLY A 306 20.50 5.30 1.21
N LEU A 307 19.22 5.40 0.84
CA LEU A 307 18.09 5.18 1.73
C LEU A 307 17.60 3.72 1.74
N LEU A 308 17.97 2.93 0.71
CA LEU A 308 17.47 1.56 0.57
C LEU A 308 17.99 0.61 1.66
N GLU A 309 19.16 0.88 2.22
CA GLU A 309 19.75 0.05 3.28
C GLU A 309 18.94 0.09 4.57
N ASP A 310 18.26 1.23 4.84
CA ASP A 310 17.45 1.46 6.02
C ASP A 310 15.94 1.44 5.71
N THR A 311 15.55 1.11 4.46
CA THR A 311 14.15 1.12 4.02
C THR A 311 13.73 -0.24 3.48
N LEU A 312 12.83 -0.92 4.19
CA LEU A 312 12.19 -2.13 3.68
C LEU A 312 10.99 -1.76 2.80
N VAL A 313 11.04 -2.15 1.52
CA VAL A 313 9.92 -1.98 0.58
C VAL A 313 9.24 -3.31 0.35
N ILE A 314 7.93 -3.40 0.68
CA ILE A 314 7.12 -4.60 0.49
C ILE A 314 6.10 -4.35 -0.62
N TRP A 315 6.10 -5.19 -1.64
CA TRP A 315 5.10 -5.20 -2.72
C TRP A 315 4.32 -6.50 -2.69
N GLY A 316 3.01 -6.45 -2.67
CA GLY A 316 2.15 -7.64 -2.65
C GLY A 316 0.68 -7.30 -2.66
N GLY A 317 -0.15 -8.32 -2.84
CA GLY A 317 -1.60 -8.28 -2.64
C GLY A 317 -2.01 -9.05 -1.40
N GLU A 318 -3.30 -9.04 -1.10
CA GLU A 318 -3.88 -9.79 0.02
C GLU A 318 -3.90 -11.30 -0.19
N PHE A 319 -3.95 -11.76 -1.44
CA PHE A 319 -3.73 -13.13 -1.92
C PHE A 319 -3.38 -13.12 -3.42
N GLY A 320 -3.08 -14.27 -3.99
CA GLY A 320 -2.81 -14.44 -5.42
C GLY A 320 -4.00 -15.05 -6.18
N ARG A 321 -3.70 -15.68 -7.33
CA ARG A 321 -4.69 -16.34 -8.20
C ARG A 321 -4.53 -17.84 -8.17
N GLY A 322 -5.65 -18.55 -8.34
CA GLY A 322 -5.68 -19.99 -8.56
C GLY A 322 -5.11 -20.39 -9.92
N SER A 323 -4.86 -21.70 -10.07
CA SER A 323 -4.30 -22.27 -11.29
C SER A 323 -5.36 -22.70 -12.34
N TYR A 324 -6.63 -22.41 -12.13
CA TYR A 324 -7.73 -22.76 -13.01
C TYR A 324 -8.56 -21.53 -13.38
N SER A 325 -9.26 -21.60 -14.51
CA SER A 325 -10.12 -20.51 -14.96
C SER A 325 -11.43 -20.47 -14.18
N GLN A 326 -11.93 -19.28 -13.96
CA GLN A 326 -13.27 -19.03 -13.49
C GLN A 326 -14.23 -19.01 -14.70
N GLY A 327 -15.31 -19.76 -14.61
CA GLY A 327 -16.23 -19.97 -15.73
C GLY A 327 -15.75 -21.07 -16.68
N THR A 328 -16.59 -21.45 -17.61
CA THR A 328 -16.36 -22.47 -18.66
C THR A 328 -16.27 -21.82 -20.02
#